data_37de1105d27c03442d082618b88b8694
#
_entry.id   37de1105d27c03442d082618b88b8694
#
_cell.length_a   1.000
_cell.length_b   1.000
_cell.length_c   1.000
_cell.angle_alpha   90.00
_cell.angle_beta   90.00
_cell.angle_gamma   90.00
#
_symmetry.space_group_name_H-M   'P 1'
#
loop_
_entity.id
_entity.type
_entity.pdbx_description
1 polymer ?
#
loop_
_entity_poly.entity_id
_entity_poly.type
_entity_poly.pdbx_seq_one_letter_code
_entity_poly.pdbx_strand_id
1 'polypeptide(L)'
;HTPQDTSPAEVIPQLSEMLCNIRMQVDQVSSPLDRLELLDVSIKLEDMLLRESQEWEPENLGGLLDKIYQLSYAAAGTGLLEVWEWDAVAPTLTPRNFADISVKELNQVLGTARNVVQWSASMAKATYDSTIERYEAFEPLADGFIDDRVRSSISLPLGKAVSELANFATEENDVENDVLGINDAGTIRGLNPGYALGELVVVEGNPEAVEVSSNKIYVFKRPPSDLKPVAGIATVDEGNLVSHVQLL
;
A
#
# COMPACT_ATOMS: atom_id res chain seq x y z
N HIS A 1 -18.22 22.61 -24.87
CA HIS A 1 -17.25 21.51 -24.70
C HIS A 1 -17.37 21.05 -23.27
N THR A 2 -18.04 19.95 -23.03
CA THR A 2 -17.89 19.16 -21.80
C THR A 2 -16.43 18.74 -21.74
N PRO A 3 -15.72 18.86 -20.60
CA PRO A 3 -14.43 18.24 -20.43
C PRO A 3 -14.62 16.75 -20.73
N GLN A 4 -13.81 16.17 -21.59
CA GLN A 4 -13.71 14.71 -21.68
C GLN A 4 -13.28 14.25 -20.29
N ASP A 5 -14.11 13.43 -19.64
CA ASP A 5 -13.72 12.69 -18.44
C ASP A 5 -12.59 11.76 -18.85
N THR A 6 -11.37 12.24 -18.67
CA THR A 6 -10.17 11.44 -18.88
C THR A 6 -10.13 10.40 -17.76
N SER A 7 -9.98 9.13 -18.09
CA SER A 7 -10.00 8.06 -17.09
C SER A 7 -8.76 8.14 -16.17
N PRO A 8 -8.87 7.73 -14.90
CA PRO A 8 -7.72 7.67 -14.00
C PRO A 8 -6.54 6.88 -14.59
N ALA A 9 -6.80 5.81 -15.33
CA ALA A 9 -5.80 5.01 -16.01
C ALA A 9 -4.98 5.77 -17.07
N GLU A 10 -5.53 6.85 -17.63
CA GLU A 10 -4.83 7.73 -18.58
C GLU A 10 -4.10 8.89 -17.89
N VAL A 11 -4.64 9.39 -16.78
CA VAL A 11 -4.11 10.55 -16.05
C VAL A 11 -2.92 10.15 -15.16
N ILE A 12 -3.01 9.03 -14.44
CA ILE A 12 -2.00 8.60 -13.47
C ILE A 12 -0.62 8.40 -14.10
N PRO A 13 -0.46 7.75 -15.28
CA PRO A 13 0.85 7.65 -15.94
C PRO A 13 1.49 9.00 -16.21
N GLN A 14 0.70 9.98 -16.66
CA GLN A 14 1.20 11.31 -16.98
C GLN A 14 1.64 12.07 -15.71
N LEU A 15 0.85 11.99 -14.62
CA LEU A 15 1.20 12.59 -13.34
C LEU A 15 2.47 11.94 -12.76
N SER A 16 2.59 10.62 -12.86
CA SER A 16 3.77 9.87 -12.41
C SER A 16 5.02 10.28 -13.16
N GLU A 17 4.94 10.42 -14.48
CA GLU A 17 6.06 10.88 -15.32
C GLU A 17 6.46 12.33 -14.98
N MET A 18 5.48 13.22 -14.79
CA MET A 18 5.76 14.61 -14.40
C MET A 18 6.47 14.69 -13.05
N LEU A 19 6.04 13.95 -12.06
CA LEU A 19 6.66 13.88 -10.74
C LEU A 19 8.10 13.35 -10.81
N CYS A 20 8.33 12.25 -11.54
CA CYS A 20 9.67 11.72 -11.77
C CYS A 20 10.58 12.76 -12.46
N ASN A 21 10.07 13.47 -13.46
CA ASN A 21 10.84 14.51 -14.15
C ASN A 21 11.19 15.68 -13.21
N ILE A 22 10.27 16.14 -12.38
CA ILE A 22 10.55 17.18 -11.37
C ILE A 22 11.64 16.70 -10.41
N ARG A 23 11.50 15.49 -9.86
CA ARG A 23 12.48 14.92 -8.91
C ARG A 23 13.88 14.83 -9.50
N MET A 24 14.02 14.39 -10.76
CA MET A 24 15.33 14.28 -11.41
C MET A 24 15.95 15.63 -11.77
N GLN A 25 15.16 16.68 -11.91
CA GLN A 25 15.63 17.98 -12.41
C GLN A 25 15.71 19.06 -11.34
N VAL A 26 15.00 18.94 -10.21
CA VAL A 26 14.88 19.98 -9.19
C VAL A 26 16.25 20.43 -8.65
N ASP A 27 17.21 19.53 -8.50
CA ASP A 27 18.55 19.84 -8.02
C ASP A 27 19.41 20.58 -9.06
N GLN A 28 19.04 20.52 -10.33
CA GLN A 28 19.75 21.21 -11.42
C GLN A 28 19.26 22.65 -11.60
N VAL A 29 18.14 23.02 -10.97
CA VAL A 29 17.60 24.38 -11.02
C VAL A 29 18.43 25.30 -10.13
N SER A 30 19.08 26.30 -10.73
CA SER A 30 20.00 27.20 -10.03
C SER A 30 19.28 28.19 -9.11
N SER A 31 18.11 28.67 -9.50
CA SER A 31 17.33 29.66 -8.76
C SER A 31 16.60 28.98 -7.58
N PRO A 32 16.81 29.42 -6.32
CA PRO A 32 16.08 28.90 -5.18
C PRO A 32 14.56 29.12 -5.26
N LEU A 33 14.10 30.21 -5.85
CA LEU A 33 12.67 30.49 -6.02
C LEU A 33 12.04 29.53 -7.02
N ASP A 34 12.69 29.33 -8.18
CA ASP A 34 12.17 28.40 -9.20
C ASP A 34 12.15 26.96 -8.67
N ARG A 35 13.12 26.61 -7.81
CA ARG A 35 13.15 25.31 -7.12
C ARG A 35 11.96 25.13 -6.18
N LEU A 36 11.62 26.17 -5.40
CA LEU A 36 10.45 26.16 -4.53
C LEU A 36 9.15 26.08 -5.35
N GLU A 37 9.06 26.81 -6.47
CA GLU A 37 7.87 26.72 -7.36
C GLU A 37 7.70 25.31 -7.93
N LEU A 38 8.78 24.62 -8.32
CA LEU A 38 8.72 23.23 -8.76
C LEU A 38 8.25 22.28 -7.65
N LEU A 39 8.72 22.49 -6.41
CA LEU A 39 8.26 21.71 -5.27
C LEU A 39 6.77 21.96 -4.96
N ASP A 40 6.29 23.20 -5.06
CA ASP A 40 4.87 23.52 -4.92
C ASP A 40 4.01 22.88 -6.02
N VAL A 41 4.55 22.76 -7.24
CA VAL A 41 3.89 22.02 -8.32
C VAL A 41 3.86 20.53 -8.00
N SER A 42 4.96 19.96 -7.51
CA SER A 42 5.03 18.53 -7.16
C SER A 42 3.98 18.16 -6.10
N ILE A 43 3.80 18.98 -5.06
CA ILE A 43 2.77 18.76 -4.02
C ILE A 43 1.36 18.71 -4.64
N LYS A 44 1.06 19.63 -5.56
CA LYS A 44 -0.25 19.63 -6.25
C LYS A 44 -0.45 18.40 -7.14
N LEU A 45 0.60 17.95 -7.82
CA LEU A 45 0.55 16.74 -8.64
C LEU A 45 0.37 15.49 -7.77
N GLU A 46 1.01 15.44 -6.59
CA GLU A 46 0.83 14.37 -5.61
C GLU A 46 -0.62 14.29 -5.11
N ASP A 47 -1.22 15.44 -4.77
CA ASP A 47 -2.63 15.52 -4.36
C ASP A 47 -3.58 15.05 -5.46
N MET A 48 -3.30 15.43 -6.72
CA MET A 48 -4.07 14.94 -7.87
C MET A 48 -3.91 13.44 -8.06
N LEU A 49 -2.66 12.96 -8.04
CA LEU A 49 -2.32 11.55 -8.19
C LEU A 49 -3.00 10.68 -7.12
N LEU A 50 -2.97 11.12 -5.87
CA LEU A 50 -3.61 10.39 -4.76
C LEU A 50 -5.12 10.27 -4.98
N ARG A 51 -5.79 11.37 -5.38
CA ARG A 51 -7.22 11.40 -5.64
C ARG A 51 -7.60 10.48 -6.81
N GLU A 52 -6.93 10.62 -7.96
CA GLU A 52 -7.18 9.79 -9.13
C GLU A 52 -6.93 8.29 -8.86
N SER A 53 -5.91 7.99 -8.06
CA SER A 53 -5.59 6.61 -7.71
C SER A 53 -6.61 5.94 -6.79
N GLN A 54 -7.32 6.72 -5.97
CA GLN A 54 -8.42 6.22 -5.12
C GLN A 54 -9.67 5.92 -5.95
N GLU A 55 -9.90 6.66 -7.02
CA GLU A 55 -11.03 6.49 -7.93
C GLU A 55 -10.78 5.42 -9.01
N TRP A 56 -9.55 4.99 -9.19
CA TRP A 56 -9.22 3.96 -10.19
C TRP A 56 -9.59 2.57 -9.70
N GLU A 57 -10.68 2.03 -10.21
CA GLU A 57 -11.11 0.65 -10.00
C GLU A 57 -10.78 -0.18 -11.24
N PRO A 58 -9.80 -1.11 -11.18
CA PRO A 58 -9.46 -1.98 -12.28
C PRO A 58 -10.58 -2.98 -12.60
N GLU A 59 -10.91 -3.17 -13.87
CA GLU A 59 -11.97 -4.11 -14.28
C GLU A 59 -11.51 -5.58 -14.30
N ASN A 60 -10.19 -5.81 -14.35
CA ASN A 60 -9.60 -7.15 -14.49
C ASN A 60 -8.16 -7.19 -13.98
N LEU A 61 -7.57 -8.39 -13.95
CA LEU A 61 -6.20 -8.61 -13.51
C LEU A 61 -5.18 -7.74 -14.27
N GLY A 62 -5.33 -7.60 -15.59
CA GLY A 62 -4.42 -6.76 -16.39
C GLY A 62 -4.45 -5.30 -15.94
N GLY A 63 -5.65 -4.75 -15.72
CA GLY A 63 -5.82 -3.40 -15.18
C GLY A 63 -5.28 -3.25 -13.76
N LEU A 64 -5.42 -4.28 -12.92
CA LEU A 64 -4.85 -4.29 -11.56
C LEU A 64 -3.32 -4.27 -11.58
N LEU A 65 -2.70 -5.06 -12.45
CA LEU A 65 -1.25 -5.09 -12.61
C LEU A 65 -0.71 -3.79 -13.21
N ASP A 66 -1.45 -3.18 -14.15
CA ASP A 66 -1.11 -1.85 -14.66
C ASP A 66 -1.21 -0.78 -13.57
N LYS A 67 -2.27 -0.79 -12.77
CA LYS A 67 -2.41 0.10 -11.61
C LYS A 67 -1.22 -0.05 -10.64
N ILE A 68 -0.82 -1.26 -10.29
CA ILE A 68 0.33 -1.52 -9.43
C ILE A 68 1.61 -0.97 -10.03
N TYR A 69 1.83 -1.17 -11.33
CA TYR A 69 3.00 -0.63 -12.04
C TYR A 69 3.03 0.89 -11.98
N GLN A 70 1.94 1.56 -12.33
CA GLN A 70 1.87 3.02 -12.36
C GLN A 70 2.02 3.64 -10.96
N LEU A 71 1.39 3.04 -9.95
CA LEU A 71 1.52 3.52 -8.57
C LEU A 71 2.93 3.27 -8.00
N SER A 72 3.60 2.19 -8.40
CA SER A 72 4.99 1.93 -8.04
C SER A 72 5.94 2.96 -8.70
N TYR A 73 5.69 3.31 -9.95
CA TYR A 73 6.42 4.39 -10.63
C TYR A 73 6.16 5.75 -9.98
N ALA A 74 4.90 6.01 -9.61
CA ALA A 74 4.54 7.20 -8.85
C ALA A 74 5.26 7.29 -7.50
N ALA A 75 5.45 6.17 -6.80
CA ALA A 75 6.22 6.14 -5.55
C ALA A 75 7.69 6.60 -5.76
N ALA A 76 8.29 6.29 -6.92
CA ALA A 76 9.59 6.85 -7.27
C ALA A 76 9.54 8.36 -7.53
N GLY A 77 8.50 8.84 -8.21
CA GLY A 77 8.32 10.27 -8.47
C GLY A 77 8.07 11.11 -7.21
N THR A 78 7.34 10.55 -6.24
CA THR A 78 7.03 11.21 -4.96
C THR A 78 8.15 11.08 -3.91
N GLY A 79 9.23 10.36 -4.21
CA GLY A 79 10.36 10.17 -3.28
C GLY A 79 10.14 9.10 -2.22
N LEU A 80 9.08 8.31 -2.32
CA LEU A 80 8.82 7.16 -1.45
C LEU A 80 9.57 5.89 -1.88
N LEU A 81 10.19 5.93 -3.05
CA LEU A 81 11.07 4.90 -3.58
C LEU A 81 12.27 5.58 -4.22
N GLU A 82 13.47 5.03 -4.06
CA GLU A 82 14.63 5.54 -4.78
C GLU A 82 14.55 5.17 -6.27
N VAL A 83 15.12 6.02 -7.14
CA VAL A 83 15.09 5.79 -8.59
C VAL A 83 15.77 4.47 -8.96
N TRP A 84 16.89 4.15 -8.31
CA TRP A 84 17.61 2.89 -8.54
C TRP A 84 16.85 1.66 -8.04
N GLU A 85 16.03 1.80 -7.00
CA GLU A 85 15.13 0.74 -6.53
C GLU A 85 14.03 0.50 -7.57
N TRP A 86 13.44 1.58 -8.10
CA TRP A 86 12.50 1.50 -9.19
C TRP A 86 13.10 0.79 -10.41
N ASP A 87 14.30 1.18 -10.85
CA ASP A 87 14.99 0.56 -11.98
C ASP A 87 15.20 -0.94 -11.78
N ALA A 88 15.43 -1.38 -10.54
CA ALA A 88 15.60 -2.78 -10.19
C ALA A 88 14.28 -3.59 -10.25
N VAL A 89 13.15 -3.00 -9.88
CA VAL A 89 11.85 -3.71 -9.81
C VAL A 89 10.98 -3.54 -11.06
N ALA A 90 11.13 -2.45 -11.80
CA ALA A 90 10.35 -2.13 -12.98
C ALA A 90 10.27 -3.27 -14.02
N PRO A 91 11.37 -4.00 -14.34
CA PRO A 91 11.29 -5.10 -15.30
C PRO A 91 10.34 -6.23 -14.89
N THR A 92 10.16 -6.47 -13.59
CA THR A 92 9.24 -7.49 -13.07
C THR A 92 7.80 -6.98 -13.08
N LEU A 93 7.60 -5.70 -12.78
CA LEU A 93 6.26 -5.07 -12.69
C LEU A 93 5.74 -4.61 -14.06
N THR A 94 6.60 -4.46 -15.08
CA THR A 94 6.19 -3.95 -16.40
C THR A 94 5.00 -4.72 -16.96
N PRO A 95 3.93 -4.02 -17.36
CA PRO A 95 2.76 -4.62 -17.96
C PRO A 95 3.12 -5.48 -19.18
N ARG A 96 2.63 -6.71 -19.18
CA ARG A 96 2.78 -7.67 -20.29
C ARG A 96 1.40 -8.08 -20.76
N ASN A 97 1.33 -8.93 -21.78
CA ASN A 97 0.06 -9.56 -22.10
C ASN A 97 -0.25 -10.62 -21.03
N PHE A 98 -1.13 -10.27 -20.09
CA PHE A 98 -1.44 -11.09 -18.91
C PHE A 98 -2.44 -12.21 -19.19
N ALA A 99 -2.92 -12.37 -20.42
CA ALA A 99 -3.85 -13.44 -20.76
C ALA A 99 -3.28 -14.85 -20.47
N ASP A 100 -1.95 -14.97 -20.41
CA ASP A 100 -1.24 -16.23 -20.23
C ASP A 100 -0.21 -16.17 -19.08
N ILE A 101 -0.41 -15.30 -18.07
CA ILE A 101 0.51 -15.21 -16.94
C ILE A 101 0.47 -16.52 -16.13
N SER A 102 1.64 -17.12 -15.93
CA SER A 102 1.72 -18.30 -15.05
C SER A 102 1.61 -17.93 -13.59
N VAL A 103 1.13 -18.85 -12.76
CA VAL A 103 1.05 -18.69 -11.29
C VAL A 103 2.40 -18.32 -10.69
N LYS A 104 3.49 -18.89 -11.20
CA LYS A 104 4.85 -18.55 -10.76
C LYS A 104 5.21 -17.09 -11.05
N GLU A 105 4.89 -16.59 -12.22
CA GLU A 105 5.14 -15.19 -12.59
C GLU A 105 4.26 -14.24 -11.80
N LEU A 106 2.99 -14.59 -11.58
CA LEU A 106 2.07 -13.84 -10.74
C LEU A 106 2.61 -13.70 -9.31
N ASN A 107 3.09 -14.80 -8.71
CA ASN A 107 3.70 -14.78 -7.38
C ASN A 107 5.00 -13.96 -7.34
N GLN A 108 5.78 -13.94 -8.42
CA GLN A 108 6.97 -13.10 -8.52
C GLN A 108 6.60 -11.62 -8.58
N VAL A 109 5.59 -11.25 -9.38
CA VAL A 109 5.06 -9.87 -9.44
C VAL A 109 4.53 -9.44 -8.08
N LEU A 110 3.72 -10.28 -7.44
CA LEU A 110 3.17 -10.02 -6.11
C LEU A 110 4.28 -9.79 -5.07
N GLY A 111 5.29 -10.68 -5.04
CA GLY A 111 6.44 -10.53 -4.13
C GLY A 111 7.18 -9.22 -4.34
N THR A 112 7.41 -8.84 -5.60
CA THR A 112 8.07 -7.58 -5.96
C THR A 112 7.21 -6.37 -5.57
N ALA A 113 5.91 -6.40 -5.84
CA ALA A 113 4.99 -5.32 -5.48
C ALA A 113 4.90 -5.12 -3.95
N ARG A 114 4.89 -6.21 -3.17
CA ARG A 114 4.98 -6.16 -1.70
C ARG A 114 6.26 -5.47 -1.22
N ASN A 115 7.40 -5.77 -1.84
CA ASN A 115 8.65 -5.09 -1.50
C ASN A 115 8.56 -3.59 -1.75
N VAL A 116 7.96 -3.15 -2.87
CA VAL A 116 7.78 -1.72 -3.15
C VAL A 116 6.93 -1.04 -2.07
N VAL A 117 5.83 -1.66 -1.63
CA VAL A 117 4.99 -1.13 -0.55
C VAL A 117 5.77 -1.01 0.75
N GLN A 118 6.53 -2.04 1.12
CA GLN A 118 7.35 -2.03 2.34
C GLN A 118 8.46 -0.97 2.28
N TRP A 119 9.14 -0.85 1.15
CA TRP A 119 10.18 0.17 0.96
C TRP A 119 9.62 1.58 1.02
N SER A 120 8.44 1.82 0.44
CA SER A 120 7.79 3.13 0.49
C SER A 120 7.42 3.54 1.92
N ALA A 121 6.92 2.62 2.73
CA ALA A 121 6.66 2.85 4.15
C ALA A 121 7.97 3.07 4.94
N SER A 122 8.99 2.25 4.67
CA SER A 122 10.32 2.37 5.30
C SER A 122 11.02 3.68 4.94
N MET A 123 10.84 4.20 3.72
CA MET A 123 11.37 5.50 3.30
C MET A 123 10.76 6.64 4.11
N ALA A 124 9.44 6.62 4.33
CA ALA A 124 8.77 7.60 5.18
C ALA A 124 9.35 7.54 6.61
N LYS A 125 9.51 6.34 7.17
CA LYS A 125 10.13 6.15 8.47
C LYS A 125 11.56 6.68 8.51
N ALA A 126 12.41 6.26 7.59
CA ALA A 126 13.81 6.71 7.52
C ALA A 126 13.95 8.23 7.39
N THR A 127 13.00 8.89 6.74
CA THR A 127 13.01 10.34 6.55
C THR A 127 12.65 11.10 7.82
N TYR A 128 11.69 10.61 8.59
CA TYR A 128 11.08 11.39 9.69
C TYR A 128 11.45 10.90 11.09
N ASP A 129 11.82 9.62 11.27
CA ASP A 129 12.00 8.96 12.57
C ASP A 129 12.86 9.78 13.56
N SER A 130 14.08 10.13 13.15
CA SER A 130 15.00 10.91 14.00
C SER A 130 14.51 12.32 14.37
N THR A 131 13.58 12.86 13.60
CA THR A 131 12.96 14.15 13.86
C THR A 131 11.80 13.95 14.83
N ILE A 132 10.96 12.96 14.60
CA ILE A 132 9.78 12.64 15.40
C ILE A 132 10.18 12.31 16.85
N GLU A 133 11.20 11.47 17.06
CA GLU A 133 11.73 11.15 18.39
C GLU A 133 12.00 12.38 19.28
N ARG A 134 12.37 13.51 18.66
CA ARG A 134 12.61 14.77 19.40
C ARG A 134 11.33 15.47 19.81
N TYR A 135 10.22 15.23 19.11
CA TYR A 135 8.93 15.83 19.37
C TYR A 135 8.08 15.00 20.33
N GLU A 136 8.23 13.69 20.35
CA GLU A 136 7.48 12.77 21.23
C GLU A 136 7.54 13.15 22.70
N ALA A 137 8.65 13.73 23.14
CA ALA A 137 8.83 14.14 24.53
C ALA A 137 7.84 15.24 25.00
N PHE A 138 7.25 16.02 24.08
CA PHE A 138 6.38 17.14 24.41
C PHE A 138 5.14 17.28 23.51
N GLU A 139 5.04 16.51 22.40
CA GLU A 139 3.91 16.49 21.47
C GLU A 139 3.39 15.06 21.29
N PRO A 140 2.31 14.68 22.02
CA PRO A 140 1.79 13.32 21.96
C PRO A 140 1.30 12.87 20.57
N LEU A 141 0.95 13.80 19.68
CA LEU A 141 0.53 13.48 18.31
C LEU A 141 1.69 13.11 17.38
N ALA A 142 2.92 13.34 17.83
CA ALA A 142 4.11 13.00 17.05
C ALA A 142 4.23 11.49 16.79
N ASP A 143 3.78 10.65 17.72
CA ASP A 143 3.81 9.18 17.61
C ASP A 143 3.08 8.65 16.36
N GLY A 144 1.94 9.26 15.99
CA GLY A 144 1.16 8.89 14.80
C GLY A 144 1.62 9.51 13.48
N PHE A 145 2.61 10.40 13.50
CA PHE A 145 2.95 11.22 12.32
C PHE A 145 3.43 10.39 11.11
N ILE A 146 4.28 9.40 11.34
CA ILE A 146 4.84 8.57 10.25
C ILE A 146 3.72 7.77 9.61
N ASP A 147 2.84 7.16 10.40
CA ASP A 147 1.67 6.42 9.92
C ASP A 147 0.74 7.31 9.11
N ASP A 148 0.47 8.51 9.58
CA ASP A 148 -0.35 9.49 8.85
C ASP A 148 0.30 9.90 7.53
N ARG A 149 1.64 10.06 7.48
CA ARG A 149 2.37 10.33 6.24
C ARG A 149 2.26 9.19 5.24
N VAL A 150 2.40 7.94 5.68
CA VAL A 150 2.24 6.77 4.82
C VAL A 150 0.80 6.69 4.28
N ARG A 151 -0.21 6.85 5.14
CA ARG A 151 -1.63 6.79 4.76
C ARG A 151 -2.10 7.94 3.87
N SER A 152 -1.50 9.12 4.01
CA SER A 152 -1.78 10.28 3.15
C SER A 152 -0.95 10.32 1.87
N SER A 153 -0.26 9.25 1.52
CA SER A 153 0.59 9.15 0.34
C SER A 153 0.09 8.10 -0.64
N ILE A 154 0.78 7.98 -1.77
CA ILE A 154 0.51 6.99 -2.81
C ILE A 154 0.71 5.53 -2.30
N SER A 155 1.38 5.34 -1.18
CA SER A 155 1.54 4.02 -0.55
C SER A 155 0.21 3.38 -0.15
N LEU A 156 -0.79 4.18 0.22
CA LEU A 156 -2.11 3.67 0.61
C LEU A 156 -2.85 3.00 -0.55
N PRO A 157 -3.11 3.67 -1.70
CA PRO A 157 -3.76 3.02 -2.84
C PRO A 157 -2.89 1.92 -3.47
N LEU A 158 -1.55 2.05 -3.45
CA LEU A 158 -0.65 0.98 -3.88
C LEU A 158 -0.79 -0.26 -2.99
N GLY A 159 -0.76 -0.10 -1.67
CA GLY A 159 -0.96 -1.19 -0.72
C GLY A 159 -2.32 -1.88 -0.90
N LYS A 160 -3.40 -1.11 -1.17
CA LYS A 160 -4.71 -1.67 -1.49
C LYS A 160 -4.66 -2.53 -2.76
N ALA A 161 -4.08 -2.02 -3.85
CA ALA A 161 -3.98 -2.75 -5.11
C ALA A 161 -3.13 -4.03 -4.97
N VAL A 162 -2.04 -4.00 -4.20
CA VAL A 162 -1.21 -5.18 -3.93
C VAL A 162 -1.95 -6.20 -3.07
N SER A 163 -2.78 -5.78 -2.13
CA SER A 163 -3.63 -6.69 -1.35
C SER A 163 -4.71 -7.37 -2.21
N GLU A 164 -5.30 -6.63 -3.16
CA GLU A 164 -6.24 -7.21 -4.14
C GLU A 164 -5.54 -8.25 -5.03
N LEU A 165 -4.31 -7.98 -5.47
CA LEU A 165 -3.50 -8.94 -6.22
C LEU A 165 -3.16 -10.18 -5.38
N ALA A 166 -2.91 -10.01 -4.09
CA ALA A 166 -2.64 -11.12 -3.18
C ALA A 166 -3.85 -12.03 -3.00
N ASN A 167 -5.06 -11.46 -2.86
CA ASN A 167 -6.30 -12.23 -2.80
C ASN A 167 -6.49 -13.02 -4.09
N PHE A 168 -6.33 -12.38 -5.25
CA PHE A 168 -6.42 -13.05 -6.54
C PHE A 168 -5.40 -14.18 -6.68
N ALA A 169 -4.12 -13.94 -6.32
CA ALA A 169 -3.08 -14.96 -6.39
C ALA A 169 -3.35 -16.14 -5.44
N THR A 170 -4.00 -15.90 -4.31
CA THR A 170 -4.38 -16.96 -3.35
C THR A 170 -5.47 -17.85 -3.93
N GLU A 171 -6.49 -17.28 -4.58
CA GLU A 171 -7.53 -18.01 -5.26
C GLU A 171 -6.99 -18.89 -6.40
N GLU A 172 -6.07 -18.37 -7.21
CA GLU A 172 -5.47 -19.08 -8.36
C GLU A 172 -4.48 -20.18 -7.95
N ASN A 173 -3.90 -20.10 -6.74
CA ASN A 173 -2.92 -21.07 -6.28
C ASN A 173 -3.52 -22.33 -5.68
N ASP A 174 -4.86 -22.45 -5.55
CA ASP A 174 -5.53 -23.55 -4.86
C ASP A 174 -4.82 -23.91 -3.52
N VAL A 175 -4.44 -22.89 -2.73
CA VAL A 175 -3.70 -23.10 -1.50
C VAL A 175 -4.62 -23.75 -0.47
N GLU A 176 -4.58 -25.07 -0.39
CA GLU A 176 -5.16 -25.82 0.70
C GLU A 176 -4.30 -25.62 1.96
N ASN A 177 -4.80 -24.86 2.91
CA ASN A 177 -4.17 -24.77 4.23
C ASN A 177 -4.78 -25.80 5.16
N ASP A 178 -3.95 -26.69 5.69
CA ASP A 178 -4.33 -27.58 6.78
C ASP A 178 -4.25 -26.80 8.11
N VAL A 179 -5.39 -26.42 8.66
CA VAL A 179 -5.48 -25.81 9.99
C VAL A 179 -6.04 -26.83 10.96
N LEU A 180 -5.21 -27.39 11.82
CA LEU A 180 -5.60 -28.37 12.84
C LEU A 180 -6.25 -29.65 12.26
N GLY A 181 -5.82 -30.09 11.07
CA GLY A 181 -6.37 -31.27 10.40
C GLY A 181 -7.72 -31.04 9.69
N ILE A 182 -8.15 -29.80 9.54
CA ILE A 182 -9.29 -29.42 8.72
C ILE A 182 -8.76 -29.14 7.30
N ASN A 183 -8.88 -30.14 6.45
CA ASN A 183 -8.57 -30.05 5.02
C ASN A 183 -9.73 -29.36 4.34
N ASP A 184 -9.69 -28.17 4.01
CA ASP A 184 -10.72 -27.34 3.35
C ASP A 184 -11.03 -26.05 4.14
N ALA A 185 -10.07 -25.63 4.95
CA ALA A 185 -10.20 -24.38 5.72
C ALA A 185 -10.12 -23.12 4.83
N GLY A 186 -10.24 -23.29 3.51
CA GLY A 186 -10.13 -22.19 2.57
C GLY A 186 -8.72 -21.58 2.53
N THR A 187 -8.60 -20.44 1.93
CA THR A 187 -7.36 -19.70 1.79
C THR A 187 -7.04 -18.91 3.07
N ILE A 188 -6.55 -19.59 4.12
CA ILE A 188 -6.07 -18.94 5.34
C ILE A 188 -4.56 -18.68 5.19
N ARG A 189 -4.15 -17.41 5.35
CA ARG A 189 -2.75 -17.03 5.36
C ARG A 189 -2.35 -16.50 6.73
N GLY A 190 -1.31 -17.09 7.33
CA GLY A 190 -0.66 -16.53 8.51
C GLY A 190 0.21 -15.34 8.12
N LEU A 191 -0.06 -14.16 8.67
CA LEU A 191 0.75 -12.95 8.47
C LEU A 191 1.84 -12.87 9.54
N ASN A 192 1.45 -13.00 10.80
CA ASN A 192 2.36 -13.00 11.95
C ASN A 192 2.25 -14.33 12.68
N PRO A 193 3.33 -15.14 12.72
CA PRO A 193 3.30 -16.41 13.43
C PRO A 193 3.23 -16.17 14.95
N GLY A 194 2.33 -16.91 15.62
CA GLY A 194 2.17 -16.80 17.06
C GLY A 194 1.22 -17.84 17.60
N TYR A 195 1.11 -17.88 18.91
CA TYR A 195 0.12 -18.68 19.63
C TYR A 195 -0.67 -17.78 20.57
N ALA A 196 -1.97 -17.83 20.48
CA ALA A 196 -2.86 -17.07 21.32
C ALA A 196 -4.04 -17.92 21.82
N LEU A 197 -4.51 -17.64 23.02
CA LEU A 197 -5.69 -18.24 23.60
C LEU A 197 -6.61 -17.11 24.08
N GLY A 198 -7.88 -17.18 23.69
CA GLY A 198 -8.87 -16.17 24.08
C GLY A 198 -10.27 -16.51 23.58
N GLU A 199 -11.25 -15.75 24.02
CA GLU A 199 -12.61 -15.82 23.48
C GLU A 199 -12.63 -15.31 22.03
N LEU A 200 -13.24 -16.10 21.13
CA LEU A 200 -13.41 -15.71 19.73
C LEU A 200 -14.60 -14.76 19.57
N VAL A 201 -14.37 -13.61 18.97
CA VAL A 201 -15.39 -12.58 18.72
C VAL A 201 -15.42 -12.27 17.23
N VAL A 202 -16.54 -12.58 16.59
CA VAL A 202 -16.79 -12.21 15.19
C VAL A 202 -17.44 -10.84 15.15
N VAL A 203 -16.80 -9.91 14.43
CA VAL A 203 -17.25 -8.52 14.30
C VAL A 203 -17.99 -8.35 12.98
N GLU A 204 -19.30 -8.17 13.08
CA GLU A 204 -20.16 -7.82 11.95
C GLU A 204 -20.36 -6.28 11.94
N GLY A 205 -19.99 -5.62 10.85
CA GLY A 205 -20.20 -4.18 10.69
C GLY A 205 -18.91 -3.34 10.71
N ASN A 206 -19.01 -2.11 11.27
CA ASN A 206 -17.89 -1.19 11.30
C ASN A 206 -16.83 -1.59 12.36
N PRO A 207 -15.61 -1.99 11.95
CA PRO A 207 -14.57 -2.41 12.88
C PRO A 207 -14.12 -1.29 13.83
N GLU A 208 -14.20 -0.02 13.40
CA GLU A 208 -13.79 1.15 14.19
C GLU A 208 -14.72 1.41 15.40
N ALA A 209 -15.93 0.84 15.39
CA ALA A 209 -16.89 1.01 16.48
C ALA A 209 -16.73 -0.02 17.61
N VAL A 210 -15.79 -0.96 17.47
CA VAL A 210 -15.62 -2.07 18.42
C VAL A 210 -14.58 -1.73 19.46
N GLU A 211 -14.96 -1.77 20.72
CA GLU A 211 -14.03 -1.68 21.82
C GLU A 211 -13.34 -3.05 22.01
N VAL A 212 -12.05 -3.12 21.62
CA VAL A 212 -11.27 -4.35 21.66
C VAL A 212 -10.63 -4.59 23.04
N SER A 213 -10.40 -5.86 23.36
CA SER A 213 -9.81 -6.32 24.62
C SER A 213 -8.62 -7.25 24.36
N SER A 214 -7.56 -7.10 25.12
CA SER A 214 -6.30 -7.83 24.96
C SER A 214 -6.38 -9.35 25.22
N ASN A 215 -7.49 -9.85 25.78
CA ASN A 215 -7.70 -11.27 26.07
C ASN A 215 -8.66 -11.95 25.10
N LYS A 216 -8.98 -11.31 23.96
CA LYS A 216 -9.91 -11.85 22.97
C LYS A 216 -9.24 -11.97 21.60
N ILE A 217 -9.74 -12.92 20.81
CA ILE A 217 -9.36 -13.13 19.40
C ILE A 217 -10.51 -12.57 18.54
N TYR A 218 -10.19 -11.62 17.67
CA TYR A 218 -11.20 -10.97 16.84
C TYR A 218 -11.14 -11.46 15.39
N VAL A 219 -12.31 -11.67 14.80
CA VAL A 219 -12.47 -11.89 13.36
C VAL A 219 -13.17 -10.69 12.76
N PHE A 220 -12.49 -9.96 11.88
CA PHE A 220 -13.04 -8.80 11.17
C PHE A 220 -13.23 -9.15 9.69
N LYS A 221 -14.21 -8.52 9.06
CA LYS A 221 -14.29 -8.55 7.59
C LYS A 221 -13.12 -7.74 7.00
N ARG A 222 -12.84 -6.58 7.57
CA ARG A 222 -11.67 -5.74 7.28
C ARG A 222 -11.03 -5.32 8.59
N PRO A 223 -9.68 -5.24 8.66
CA PRO A 223 -9.04 -4.78 9.88
C PRO A 223 -9.42 -3.33 10.18
N PRO A 224 -9.51 -2.94 11.47
CA PRO A 224 -9.62 -1.53 11.85
C PRO A 224 -8.35 -0.77 11.44
N SER A 225 -8.45 0.55 11.26
CA SER A 225 -7.31 1.41 10.92
C SER A 225 -6.34 1.57 12.09
N ASP A 226 -6.86 1.51 13.32
CA ASP A 226 -6.07 1.52 14.55
C ASP A 226 -6.50 0.33 15.42
N LEU A 227 -5.55 -0.51 15.78
CA LEU A 227 -5.80 -1.71 16.56
C LEU A 227 -5.03 -1.65 17.87
N LYS A 228 -5.77 -1.58 18.99
CA LYS A 228 -5.21 -1.79 20.32
C LYS A 228 -4.79 -3.25 20.48
N PRO A 229 -3.86 -3.57 21.41
CA PRO A 229 -3.41 -4.92 21.65
C PRO A 229 -4.57 -5.91 21.88
N VAL A 230 -4.57 -7.02 21.14
CA VAL A 230 -5.53 -8.13 21.25
C VAL A 230 -4.79 -9.45 21.36
N ALA A 231 -5.45 -10.52 21.79
CA ALA A 231 -4.82 -11.85 21.86
C ALA A 231 -4.53 -12.42 20.46
N GLY A 232 -5.37 -12.13 19.49
CA GLY A 232 -5.19 -12.53 18.10
C GLY A 232 -6.20 -11.86 17.20
N ILE A 233 -5.89 -11.81 15.91
CA ILE A 233 -6.75 -11.23 14.89
C ILE A 233 -6.79 -12.14 13.65
N ALA A 234 -7.96 -12.28 13.08
CA ALA A 234 -8.17 -12.83 11.76
C ALA A 234 -8.99 -11.87 10.93
N THR A 235 -8.69 -11.76 9.64
CA THR A 235 -9.44 -10.91 8.71
C THR A 235 -9.89 -11.73 7.52
N VAL A 236 -11.08 -11.45 6.99
CA VAL A 236 -11.58 -12.11 5.78
C VAL A 236 -10.83 -11.58 4.56
N ASP A 237 -10.64 -10.26 4.51
CA ASP A 237 -9.85 -9.61 3.47
C ASP A 237 -8.40 -9.45 3.96
N GLU A 238 -7.43 -9.63 3.05
CA GLU A 238 -6.03 -9.31 3.34
C GLU A 238 -5.91 -7.80 3.55
N GLY A 239 -6.02 -7.18 4.57
CA GLY A 239 -5.98 -5.73 4.81
C GLY A 239 -4.84 -5.03 4.02
N ASN A 240 -4.89 -3.71 3.98
CA ASN A 240 -3.84 -2.94 3.32
C ASN A 240 -2.48 -3.18 4.00
N LEU A 241 -1.44 -3.52 3.22
CA LEU A 241 -0.08 -3.81 3.70
C LEU A 241 0.58 -2.65 4.48
N VAL A 242 0.08 -1.44 4.33
CA VAL A 242 0.51 -0.27 5.10
C VAL A 242 -0.44 0.07 6.25
N SER A 243 -1.39 -0.80 6.57
CA SER A 243 -2.23 -0.64 7.76
C SER A 243 -1.44 -0.99 9.03
N HIS A 244 -1.80 -0.35 10.14
CA HIS A 244 -1.16 -0.58 11.44
C HIS A 244 -1.18 -2.05 11.87
N VAL A 245 -2.23 -2.78 11.52
CA VAL A 245 -2.41 -4.21 11.81
C VAL A 245 -1.39 -5.12 11.12
N GLN A 246 -0.78 -4.68 10.02
CA GLN A 246 0.21 -5.47 9.28
C GLN A 246 1.65 -5.03 9.54
N LEU A 247 1.84 -3.87 10.15
CA LEU A 247 3.17 -3.34 10.51
C LEU A 247 3.61 -3.74 11.92
N LEU A 248 2.71 -4.33 12.74
CA LEU A 248 2.98 -4.92 14.04
C LEU A 248 3.43 -6.36 13.91
#